data_64ee767207ecaa5b5a05a308909cab16
#
_entry.id   64ee767207ecaa5b5a05a308909cab16
#
_cell.length_a   1.000
_cell.length_b   1.000
_cell.length_c   1.000
_cell.angle_alpha   90.00
_cell.angle_beta   90.00
_cell.angle_gamma   90.00
#
_symmetry.space_group_name_H-M   'P 1'
#
loop_
_entity.id
_entity.type
_entity.pdbx_description
1 polymer ?
#
loop_
_entity_poly.entity_id
_entity_poly.type
_entity_poly.pdbx_seq_one_letter_code
_entity_poly.pdbx_strand_id
1 'polypeptide(L)'
;MVSPQARRDAVGHVMAAHQMGVTRACGLIGISRSLYGYQSKRPDDGPLKERLCELAAQKRRYGYRRLHVLLLREGIKVNRKRTYRVYREAGLAVRRRKRKRIAGVERIPAPIPQAPNVSWSMDFVSDGLADGRRLRCLNIVDDFTRECLAIEVDSSLTGRRVVDVMKRLADLRGLPLSITTDNGPEFAGKILDEWAYTHGVHIHFIAPGKPTQNCFVESFNGRFRDECLNEHWFLSMRHAREVIEIWRKEYNEERPHSSLKDMTPKEFADRFLTADSTSNPY
;
A
#
# COMPACT_ATOMS: atom_id res chain seq x y z
N MET A 1 -36.87 -11.90 -1.95
CA MET A 1 -36.62 -13.31 -2.34
C MET A 1 -36.20 -14.11 -1.11
N VAL A 2 -36.88 -15.24 -0.78
CA VAL A 2 -36.55 -16.07 0.38
C VAL A 2 -35.30 -16.87 0.06
N SER A 3 -34.30 -16.90 0.97
CA SER A 3 -33.03 -17.61 0.76
C SER A 3 -33.25 -19.14 0.66
N PRO A 4 -32.39 -19.89 -0.04
CA PRO A 4 -32.49 -21.36 -0.08
C PRO A 4 -32.39 -22.00 1.30
N GLN A 5 -31.68 -21.40 2.25
CA GLN A 5 -31.60 -21.87 3.63
C GLN A 5 -32.95 -21.71 4.33
N ALA A 6 -33.55 -20.53 4.28
CA ALA A 6 -34.86 -20.30 4.89
C ALA A 6 -35.97 -21.22 4.34
N ARG A 7 -35.90 -21.61 3.06
CA ARG A 7 -36.81 -22.61 2.49
C ARG A 7 -36.57 -24.02 3.08
N ARG A 8 -35.31 -24.40 3.31
CA ARG A 8 -34.99 -25.68 3.97
C ARG A 8 -35.48 -25.71 5.40
N ASP A 9 -35.28 -24.61 6.14
CA ASP A 9 -35.74 -24.47 7.52
C ASP A 9 -37.28 -24.56 7.58
N ALA A 10 -37.98 -23.92 6.63
CA ALA A 10 -39.43 -24.00 6.52
C ALA A 10 -39.92 -25.47 6.23
N VAL A 11 -39.22 -26.21 5.37
CA VAL A 11 -39.56 -27.64 5.16
C VAL A 11 -39.39 -28.43 6.45
N GLY A 12 -38.26 -28.23 7.19
CA GLY A 12 -38.05 -28.89 8.49
C GLY A 12 -39.16 -28.56 9.49
N HIS A 13 -39.57 -27.28 9.56
CA HIS A 13 -40.67 -26.86 10.43
C HIS A 13 -42.00 -27.52 10.06
N VAL A 14 -42.37 -27.52 8.78
CA VAL A 14 -43.62 -28.16 8.32
C VAL A 14 -43.64 -29.68 8.58
N MET A 15 -42.49 -30.33 8.38
CA MET A 15 -42.38 -31.77 8.71
C MET A 15 -42.61 -32.03 10.19
N ALA A 16 -42.01 -31.21 11.07
CA ALA A 16 -42.14 -31.36 12.52
C ALA A 16 -43.56 -31.02 13.02
N ALA A 17 -44.13 -29.89 12.56
CA ALA A 17 -45.41 -29.38 13.03
C ALA A 17 -46.60 -30.22 12.55
N HIS A 18 -46.52 -30.82 11.35
CA HIS A 18 -47.64 -31.51 10.71
C HIS A 18 -47.39 -32.98 10.45
N GLN A 19 -46.30 -33.54 10.97
CA GLN A 19 -45.92 -34.96 10.79
C GLN A 19 -45.94 -35.42 9.31
N MET A 20 -45.58 -34.48 8.40
CA MET A 20 -45.59 -34.74 6.97
C MET A 20 -44.28 -35.39 6.48
N GLY A 21 -44.40 -36.27 5.51
CA GLY A 21 -43.24 -36.81 4.81
C GLY A 21 -42.51 -35.75 3.97
N VAL A 22 -41.20 -35.90 3.81
CA VAL A 22 -40.31 -34.95 3.13
C VAL A 22 -40.76 -34.53 1.72
N THR A 23 -41.34 -35.49 0.97
CA THR A 23 -41.84 -35.23 -0.41
C THR A 23 -42.97 -34.21 -0.42
N ARG A 24 -43.94 -34.38 0.50
CA ARG A 24 -45.11 -33.49 0.60
C ARG A 24 -44.72 -32.12 1.14
N ALA A 25 -43.86 -32.07 2.16
CA ALA A 25 -43.36 -30.83 2.73
C ALA A 25 -42.54 -30.03 1.70
N CYS A 26 -41.66 -30.66 0.94
CA CYS A 26 -40.90 -30.02 -0.15
C CYS A 26 -41.83 -29.46 -1.23
N GLY A 27 -42.90 -30.19 -1.60
CA GLY A 27 -43.88 -29.72 -2.57
C GLY A 27 -44.62 -28.48 -2.11
N LEU A 28 -45.04 -28.41 -0.83
CA LEU A 28 -45.71 -27.25 -0.24
C LEU A 28 -44.83 -25.98 -0.23
N ILE A 29 -43.55 -26.12 0.07
CA ILE A 29 -42.61 -24.99 0.14
C ILE A 29 -42.05 -24.62 -1.24
N GLY A 30 -42.29 -25.45 -2.26
CA GLY A 30 -41.79 -25.22 -3.62
C GLY A 30 -40.25 -25.38 -3.72
N ILE A 31 -39.71 -26.47 -3.10
CA ILE A 31 -38.28 -26.81 -3.12
C ILE A 31 -38.11 -28.26 -3.54
N SER A 32 -37.09 -28.58 -4.33
CA SER A 32 -36.79 -29.97 -4.68
C SER A 32 -36.20 -30.74 -3.49
N ARG A 33 -36.43 -32.04 -3.42
CA ARG A 33 -35.83 -32.90 -2.38
C ARG A 33 -34.30 -32.88 -2.41
N SER A 34 -33.71 -32.81 -3.60
CA SER A 34 -32.25 -32.69 -3.74
C SER A 34 -31.72 -31.37 -3.18
N LEU A 35 -32.46 -30.27 -3.31
CA LEU A 35 -32.10 -28.98 -2.72
C LEU A 35 -32.32 -28.97 -1.19
N TYR A 36 -33.35 -29.67 -0.70
CA TYR A 36 -33.58 -29.88 0.75
C TYR A 36 -32.43 -30.67 1.40
N GLY A 37 -32.03 -31.79 0.79
CA GLY A 37 -30.93 -32.65 1.27
C GLY A 37 -29.52 -32.13 0.92
N TYR A 38 -29.42 -30.99 0.23
CA TYR A 38 -28.11 -30.46 -0.16
C TYR A 38 -27.30 -30.03 1.06
N GLN A 39 -26.17 -30.67 1.26
CA GLN A 39 -25.14 -30.25 2.20
C GLN A 39 -24.04 -29.52 1.45
N SER A 40 -23.64 -28.36 1.97
CA SER A 40 -22.59 -27.59 1.34
C SER A 40 -21.25 -28.34 1.38
N LYS A 41 -20.66 -28.58 0.21
CA LYS A 41 -19.30 -29.14 0.06
C LYS A 41 -18.21 -28.08 0.13
N ARG A 42 -18.57 -26.86 0.57
CA ARG A 42 -17.57 -25.80 0.69
C ARG A 42 -16.57 -26.16 1.77
N PRO A 43 -15.27 -25.98 1.52
CA PRO A 43 -14.27 -26.12 2.57
C PRO A 43 -14.57 -25.17 3.73
N ASP A 44 -14.22 -25.59 4.93
CA ASP A 44 -14.31 -24.73 6.11
C ASP A 44 -13.49 -23.45 5.91
N ASP A 45 -14.09 -22.31 6.23
CA ASP A 45 -13.47 -21.01 6.14
C ASP A 45 -12.85 -20.56 7.49
N GLY A 46 -13.00 -21.33 8.56
CA GLY A 46 -12.51 -21.03 9.91
C GLY A 46 -11.03 -20.66 9.93
N PRO A 47 -10.13 -21.55 9.52
CA PRO A 47 -8.68 -21.29 9.53
C PRO A 47 -8.28 -20.10 8.65
N LEU A 48 -8.94 -19.94 7.49
CA LEU A 48 -8.70 -18.80 6.61
C LEU A 48 -9.15 -17.48 7.26
N LYS A 49 -10.29 -17.48 7.95
CA LYS A 49 -10.83 -16.32 8.65
C LYS A 49 -9.91 -15.89 9.80
N GLU A 50 -9.47 -16.85 10.61
CA GLU A 50 -8.52 -16.59 11.72
C GLU A 50 -7.24 -15.96 11.19
N ARG A 51 -6.62 -16.56 10.17
CA ARG A 51 -5.39 -16.01 9.61
C ARG A 51 -5.58 -14.63 8.99
N LEU A 52 -6.69 -14.38 8.30
CA LEU A 52 -7.02 -13.05 7.78
C LEU A 52 -7.22 -12.02 8.89
N CYS A 53 -7.82 -12.37 10.01
CA CYS A 53 -7.98 -11.50 11.17
C CYS A 53 -6.62 -11.13 11.77
N GLU A 54 -5.71 -12.10 11.93
CA GLU A 54 -4.36 -11.86 12.44
C GLU A 54 -3.57 -10.91 11.54
N LEU A 55 -3.54 -11.17 10.23
CA LEU A 55 -2.87 -10.31 9.26
C LEU A 55 -3.48 -8.91 9.22
N ALA A 56 -4.81 -8.80 9.32
CA ALA A 56 -5.48 -7.50 9.36
C ALA A 56 -5.22 -6.74 10.67
N ALA A 57 -5.01 -7.42 11.79
CA ALA A 57 -4.62 -6.80 13.04
C ALA A 57 -3.18 -6.23 12.99
N GLN A 58 -2.26 -6.95 12.34
CA GLN A 58 -0.88 -6.51 12.13
C GLN A 58 -0.77 -5.36 11.12
N LYS A 59 -1.53 -5.44 10.02
CA LYS A 59 -1.49 -4.49 8.89
C LYS A 59 -2.88 -3.84 8.70
N ARG A 60 -3.29 -3.01 9.67
CA ARG A 60 -4.66 -2.44 9.79
C ARG A 60 -5.16 -1.70 8.54
N ARG A 61 -4.25 -1.13 7.75
CA ARG A 61 -4.58 -0.37 6.53
C ARG A 61 -4.53 -1.20 5.25
N TYR A 62 -4.27 -2.52 5.35
CA TYR A 62 -4.26 -3.39 4.18
C TYR A 62 -5.68 -3.85 3.84
N GLY A 63 -6.07 -3.63 2.58
CA GLY A 63 -7.29 -4.22 2.03
C GLY A 63 -7.07 -5.67 1.61
N TYR A 64 -8.17 -6.40 1.33
CA TYR A 64 -8.16 -7.82 0.98
C TYR A 64 -7.15 -8.23 -0.11
N ARG A 65 -6.81 -7.33 -1.06
CA ARG A 65 -5.86 -7.67 -2.14
C ARG A 65 -4.45 -7.89 -1.60
N ARG A 66 -3.98 -7.02 -0.71
CA ARG A 66 -2.66 -7.17 -0.07
C ARG A 66 -2.66 -8.32 0.93
N LEU A 67 -3.70 -8.44 1.75
CA LEU A 67 -3.83 -9.59 2.66
C LEU A 67 -3.83 -10.92 1.89
N HIS A 68 -4.47 -10.97 0.72
CA HIS A 68 -4.40 -12.14 -0.16
C HIS A 68 -2.99 -12.46 -0.64
N VAL A 69 -2.20 -11.44 -1.03
CA VAL A 69 -0.79 -11.63 -1.41
C VAL A 69 0.03 -12.17 -0.23
N LEU A 70 -0.20 -11.65 0.99
CA LEU A 70 0.48 -12.17 2.18
C LEU A 70 0.13 -13.64 2.45
N LEU A 71 -1.15 -14.04 2.35
CA LEU A 71 -1.56 -15.44 2.45
C LEU A 71 -0.85 -16.33 1.43
N LEU A 72 -0.73 -15.86 0.17
CA LEU A 72 -0.01 -16.63 -0.86
C LEU A 72 1.48 -16.77 -0.55
N ARG A 73 2.11 -15.74 0.02
CA ARG A 73 3.52 -15.79 0.47
C ARG A 73 3.73 -16.75 1.64
N GLU A 74 2.73 -16.92 2.49
CA GLU A 74 2.70 -17.93 3.55
C GLU A 74 2.41 -19.36 3.03
N GLY A 75 2.25 -19.53 1.71
CA GLY A 75 1.93 -20.83 1.11
C GLY A 75 0.44 -21.21 1.15
N ILE A 76 -0.43 -20.34 1.67
CA ILE A 76 -1.88 -20.58 1.74
C ILE A 76 -2.50 -20.33 0.37
N LYS A 77 -2.63 -21.38 -0.44
CA LYS A 77 -3.22 -21.33 -1.78
C LYS A 77 -4.73 -21.17 -1.70
N VAL A 78 -5.23 -19.98 -1.91
CA VAL A 78 -6.67 -19.66 -1.84
C VAL A 78 -7.08 -18.79 -3.04
N ASN A 79 -8.33 -18.96 -3.51
CA ASN A 79 -8.86 -18.10 -4.57
C ASN A 79 -9.16 -16.70 -4.02
N ARG A 80 -8.77 -15.65 -4.78
CA ARG A 80 -8.99 -14.25 -4.41
C ARG A 80 -10.46 -13.91 -4.13
N LYS A 81 -11.41 -14.53 -4.85
CA LYS A 81 -12.85 -14.36 -4.60
C LYS A 81 -13.25 -14.93 -3.22
N ARG A 82 -12.65 -16.06 -2.81
CA ARG A 82 -12.87 -16.67 -1.48
C ARG A 82 -12.28 -15.76 -0.40
N THR A 83 -11.04 -15.28 -0.55
CA THR A 83 -10.44 -14.30 0.36
C THR A 83 -11.31 -13.06 0.52
N TYR A 84 -11.82 -12.49 -0.59
CA TYR A 84 -12.68 -11.31 -0.53
C TYR A 84 -13.97 -11.55 0.23
N ARG A 85 -14.63 -12.71 0.01
CA ARG A 85 -15.86 -13.08 0.71
C ARG A 85 -15.62 -13.19 2.22
N VAL A 86 -14.62 -13.98 2.63
CA VAL A 86 -14.28 -14.18 4.05
C VAL A 86 -13.87 -12.85 4.71
N TYR A 87 -13.06 -12.04 4.03
CA TYR A 87 -12.68 -10.69 4.48
C TYR A 87 -13.90 -9.79 4.74
N ARG A 88 -14.92 -9.86 3.87
CA ARG A 88 -16.16 -9.09 4.04
C ARG A 88 -17.01 -9.63 5.18
N GLU A 89 -17.17 -10.95 5.28
CA GLU A 89 -17.91 -11.63 6.33
C GLU A 89 -17.29 -11.40 7.72
N ALA A 90 -15.96 -11.30 7.79
CA ALA A 90 -15.23 -10.99 9.02
C ALA A 90 -15.24 -9.48 9.39
N GLY A 91 -15.88 -8.60 8.61
CA GLY A 91 -15.96 -7.17 8.91
C GLY A 91 -14.64 -6.39 8.77
N LEU A 92 -13.62 -6.96 8.10
CA LEU A 92 -12.27 -6.39 7.99
C LEU A 92 -12.15 -5.24 6.97
N ALA A 93 -13.26 -4.78 6.40
CA ALA A 93 -13.25 -3.79 5.32
C ALA A 93 -12.70 -2.44 5.78
N VAL A 94 -11.54 -2.06 5.25
CA VAL A 94 -10.91 -0.76 5.51
C VAL A 94 -11.76 0.36 4.90
N ARG A 95 -12.17 1.34 5.72
CA ARG A 95 -12.87 2.53 5.24
C ARG A 95 -11.93 3.37 4.39
N ARG A 96 -12.33 3.64 3.16
CA ARG A 96 -11.62 4.55 2.26
C ARG A 96 -12.34 5.88 2.19
N ARG A 97 -11.60 6.99 2.30
CA ARG A 97 -12.14 8.32 2.05
C ARG A 97 -12.56 8.40 0.57
N LYS A 98 -13.83 8.66 0.31
CA LYS A 98 -14.31 8.88 -1.07
C LYS A 98 -13.73 10.21 -1.56
N ARG A 99 -12.86 10.18 -2.55
CA ARG A 99 -12.43 11.40 -3.24
C ARG A 99 -13.58 11.93 -4.08
N LYS A 100 -13.91 13.21 -3.95
CA LYS A 100 -14.78 13.88 -4.92
C LYS A 100 -14.03 13.86 -6.28
N ARG A 101 -14.66 13.32 -7.31
CA ARG A 101 -14.11 13.44 -8.67
C ARG A 101 -14.29 14.89 -9.09
N ILE A 102 -13.20 15.61 -9.30
CA ILE A 102 -13.19 16.90 -9.98
C ILE A 102 -13.27 16.57 -11.46
N ALA A 103 -14.33 17.03 -12.12
CA ALA A 103 -14.55 16.80 -13.54
C ALA A 103 -13.51 17.55 -14.38
N GLY A 104 -13.01 16.90 -15.44
CA GLY A 104 -12.65 17.61 -16.67
C GLY A 104 -11.27 18.18 -16.80
N VAL A 105 -10.28 17.89 -15.94
CA VAL A 105 -8.88 18.25 -16.25
C VAL A 105 -8.18 17.05 -16.86
N GLU A 106 -7.78 17.18 -18.12
CA GLU A 106 -6.93 16.20 -18.79
C GLU A 106 -5.60 16.08 -18.04
N ARG A 107 -5.32 14.92 -17.50
CA ARG A 107 -4.10 14.66 -16.72
C ARG A 107 -3.10 13.97 -17.63
N ILE A 108 -2.07 14.70 -18.04
CA ILE A 108 -0.91 14.10 -18.70
C ILE A 108 -0.15 13.31 -17.63
N PRO A 109 -0.04 11.98 -17.75
CA PRO A 109 0.74 11.19 -16.81
C PRO A 109 2.21 11.63 -16.84
N ALA A 110 2.85 11.67 -15.67
CA ALA A 110 4.30 11.84 -15.64
C ALA A 110 4.97 10.66 -16.36
N PRO A 111 6.03 10.90 -17.15
CA PRO A 111 6.77 9.80 -17.78
C PRO A 111 7.30 8.86 -16.70
N ILE A 112 7.11 7.56 -16.92
CA ILE A 112 7.63 6.54 -16.01
C ILE A 112 9.08 6.28 -16.40
N PRO A 113 10.06 6.50 -15.49
CA PRO A 113 11.46 6.12 -15.72
C PRO A 113 11.55 4.65 -16.07
N GLN A 114 12.56 4.26 -16.86
CA GLN A 114 12.71 2.90 -17.35
C GLN A 114 13.76 2.08 -16.59
N ALA A 115 14.51 2.73 -15.67
CA ALA A 115 15.55 2.08 -14.88
C ALA A 115 15.64 2.70 -13.47
N PRO A 116 16.23 1.98 -12.49
CA PRO A 116 16.58 2.54 -11.19
C PRO A 116 17.51 3.75 -11.34
N ASN A 117 17.45 4.69 -10.40
CA ASN A 117 18.29 5.90 -10.36
C ASN A 117 18.19 6.84 -11.58
N VAL A 118 17.20 6.67 -12.46
CA VAL A 118 16.94 7.65 -13.53
C VAL A 118 16.29 8.91 -12.96
N SER A 119 15.28 8.76 -12.12
CA SER A 119 14.59 9.88 -11.49
C SER A 119 14.22 9.55 -10.05
N TRP A 120 14.53 10.48 -9.14
CA TRP A 120 14.03 10.47 -7.77
C TRP A 120 13.04 11.61 -7.57
N SER A 121 12.01 11.36 -6.75
CA SER A 121 11.08 12.40 -6.31
C SER A 121 11.28 12.71 -4.84
N MET A 122 11.25 14.01 -4.49
CA MET A 122 11.34 14.46 -3.10
C MET A 122 10.15 15.31 -2.70
N ASP A 123 9.74 15.20 -1.45
CA ASP A 123 8.69 16.05 -0.87
C ASP A 123 8.74 16.04 0.67
N PHE A 124 8.17 17.07 1.28
CA PHE A 124 8.05 17.18 2.72
C PHE A 124 6.66 16.78 3.22
N VAL A 125 6.65 16.03 4.30
CA VAL A 125 5.43 15.75 5.07
C VAL A 125 5.60 16.27 6.47
N SER A 126 4.59 16.98 6.99
CA SER A 126 4.58 17.46 8.37
C SER A 126 3.58 16.70 9.21
N ASP A 127 3.92 16.50 10.49
CA ASP A 127 3.07 15.91 11.53
C ASP A 127 3.44 16.55 12.89
N GLY A 128 2.92 16.04 13.99
CA GLY A 128 3.16 16.50 15.34
C GLY A 128 3.58 15.40 16.30
N LEU A 129 4.39 15.76 17.29
CA LEU A 129 4.63 14.94 18.47
C LEU A 129 3.46 15.06 19.44
N ALA A 130 3.35 14.11 20.38
CA ALA A 130 2.31 14.10 21.41
C ALA A 130 2.30 15.37 22.30
N ASP A 131 3.45 16.03 22.45
CA ASP A 131 3.63 17.28 23.17
C ASP A 131 3.32 18.55 22.33
N GLY A 132 2.84 18.37 21.09
CA GLY A 132 2.48 19.46 20.19
C GLY A 132 3.65 20.02 19.36
N ARG A 133 4.87 19.59 19.58
CA ARG A 133 6.03 20.02 18.76
C ARG A 133 5.90 19.48 17.35
N ARG A 134 6.35 20.31 16.39
CA ARG A 134 6.30 19.97 14.97
C ARG A 134 7.30 18.87 14.62
N LEU A 135 6.85 17.94 13.78
CA LEU A 135 7.63 16.91 13.12
C LEU A 135 7.61 17.16 11.62
N ARG A 136 8.77 17.18 10.97
CA ARG A 136 8.88 17.20 9.49
C ARG A 136 9.63 15.95 9.02
N CYS A 137 9.20 15.41 7.90
CA CYS A 137 9.82 14.30 7.22
C CYS A 137 10.17 14.73 5.78
N LEU A 138 11.43 14.59 5.38
CA LEU A 138 11.83 14.63 3.98
C LEU A 138 11.77 13.22 3.43
N ASN A 139 10.93 12.99 2.44
CA ASN A 139 10.75 11.72 1.77
C ASN A 139 11.44 11.74 0.41
N ILE A 140 12.23 10.71 0.12
CA ILE A 140 12.91 10.53 -1.16
C ILE A 140 12.55 9.15 -1.70
N VAL A 141 12.04 9.10 -2.93
CA VAL A 141 11.53 7.88 -3.57
C VAL A 141 12.15 7.73 -4.94
N ASP A 142 12.57 6.54 -5.29
CA ASP A 142 12.93 6.18 -6.67
C ASP A 142 11.64 6.01 -7.50
N ASP A 143 11.53 6.77 -8.58
CA ASP A 143 10.29 6.82 -9.38
C ASP A 143 10.07 5.55 -10.22
N PHE A 144 11.09 4.75 -10.45
CA PHE A 144 10.98 3.47 -11.15
C PHE A 144 10.69 2.31 -10.20
N THR A 145 11.55 2.10 -9.22
CA THR A 145 11.44 0.97 -8.29
C THR A 145 10.37 1.16 -7.23
N ARG A 146 9.93 2.40 -6.99
CA ARG A 146 9.02 2.80 -5.89
C ARG A 146 9.65 2.61 -4.51
N GLU A 147 10.94 2.36 -4.42
CA GLU A 147 11.64 2.29 -3.15
C GLU A 147 11.63 3.65 -2.44
N CYS A 148 11.32 3.64 -1.16
CA CYS A 148 11.58 4.77 -0.28
C CYS A 148 13.05 4.75 0.11
N LEU A 149 13.84 5.62 -0.51
CA LEU A 149 15.29 5.69 -0.32
C LEU A 149 15.67 6.24 1.05
N ALA A 150 14.96 7.29 1.47
CA ALA A 150 15.12 7.91 2.77
C ALA A 150 13.83 8.54 3.27
N ILE A 151 13.66 8.54 4.60
CA ILE A 151 12.76 9.42 5.33
C ILE A 151 13.61 10.10 6.42
N GLU A 152 14.03 11.34 6.16
CA GLU A 152 14.75 12.13 7.16
C GLU A 152 13.76 12.82 8.08
N VAL A 153 13.90 12.64 9.39
CA VAL A 153 12.92 13.09 10.39
C VAL A 153 13.55 14.08 11.34
N ASP A 154 13.04 15.33 11.38
CA ASP A 154 13.49 16.35 12.32
C ASP A 154 12.38 17.38 12.60
N SER A 155 12.61 18.30 13.54
CA SER A 155 11.73 19.44 13.80
C SER A 155 11.88 20.51 12.71
N SER A 156 13.06 20.63 12.11
CA SER A 156 13.40 21.55 11.03
C SER A 156 14.36 20.87 10.05
N LEU A 157 14.09 20.99 8.76
CA LEU A 157 14.89 20.42 7.69
C LEU A 157 15.25 21.57 6.72
N THR A 158 16.50 22.00 6.75
CA THR A 158 17.04 23.05 5.88
C THR A 158 17.57 22.46 4.57
N GLY A 159 17.80 23.29 3.54
CA GLY A 159 18.43 22.86 2.29
C GLY A 159 19.79 22.17 2.49
N ARG A 160 20.59 22.61 3.48
CA ARG A 160 21.84 21.93 3.85
C ARG A 160 21.58 20.48 4.33
N ARG A 161 20.54 20.29 5.14
CA ARG A 161 20.17 18.94 5.59
C ARG A 161 19.69 18.05 4.43
N VAL A 162 18.98 18.62 3.46
CA VAL A 162 18.62 17.92 2.22
C VAL A 162 19.88 17.42 1.50
N VAL A 163 20.88 18.29 1.31
CA VAL A 163 22.15 17.93 0.67
C VAL A 163 22.89 16.84 1.46
N ASP A 164 22.91 16.90 2.78
CA ASP A 164 23.54 15.85 3.62
C ASP A 164 22.86 14.49 3.41
N VAL A 165 21.55 14.46 3.26
CA VAL A 165 20.79 13.23 2.92
C VAL A 165 21.16 12.74 1.53
N MET A 166 21.24 13.65 0.54
CA MET A 166 21.59 13.29 -0.83
C MET A 166 23.00 12.71 -0.93
N LYS A 167 23.99 13.27 -0.21
CA LYS A 167 25.34 12.71 -0.13
C LYS A 167 25.36 11.29 0.40
N ARG A 168 24.66 11.05 1.53
CA ARG A 168 24.55 9.69 2.09
C ARG A 168 23.93 8.70 1.10
N LEU A 169 22.91 9.14 0.36
CA LEU A 169 22.26 8.26 -0.65
C LEU A 169 23.20 8.02 -1.84
N ALA A 170 23.96 9.04 -2.27
CA ALA A 170 24.94 8.91 -3.33
C ALA A 170 26.02 7.85 -2.99
N ASP A 171 26.51 7.86 -1.74
CA ASP A 171 27.48 6.89 -1.25
C ASP A 171 26.93 5.45 -1.20
N LEU A 172 25.63 5.31 -0.93
CA LEU A 172 24.99 3.98 -0.74
C LEU A 172 24.51 3.33 -2.04
N ARG A 173 24.06 4.11 -3.03
CA ARG A 173 23.42 3.55 -4.24
C ARG A 173 23.73 4.31 -5.53
N GLY A 174 24.62 5.30 -5.49
CA GLY A 174 24.91 6.17 -6.61
C GLY A 174 23.95 7.36 -6.73
N LEU A 175 24.19 8.18 -7.74
CA LEU A 175 23.42 9.40 -8.00
C LEU A 175 22.28 9.14 -8.98
N PRO A 176 21.14 9.87 -8.87
CA PRO A 176 20.12 9.86 -9.90
C PRO A 176 20.56 10.77 -11.07
N LEU A 177 19.99 10.55 -12.24
CA LEU A 177 20.13 11.48 -13.35
C LEU A 177 19.32 12.77 -13.10
N SER A 178 18.18 12.64 -12.45
CA SER A 178 17.30 13.76 -12.15
C SER A 178 16.56 13.63 -10.82
N ILE A 179 16.16 14.77 -10.28
CA ILE A 179 15.35 14.87 -9.07
C ILE A 179 14.15 15.75 -9.37
N THR A 180 12.93 15.26 -9.05
CA THR A 180 11.70 16.05 -9.14
C THR A 180 11.27 16.50 -7.73
N THR A 181 11.00 17.79 -7.59
CA THR A 181 10.58 18.39 -6.31
C THR A 181 9.64 19.57 -6.53
N ASP A 182 8.96 20.02 -5.47
CA ASP A 182 8.22 21.28 -5.49
C ASP A 182 9.15 22.50 -5.38
N ASN A 183 8.57 23.69 -5.47
CA ASN A 183 9.32 24.97 -5.35
C ASN A 183 9.48 25.43 -3.88
N GLY A 184 9.52 24.50 -2.94
CA GLY A 184 9.75 24.81 -1.53
C GLY A 184 11.09 25.54 -1.32
N PRO A 185 11.18 26.46 -0.37
CA PRO A 185 12.43 27.26 -0.14
C PRO A 185 13.62 26.37 0.24
N GLU A 186 13.39 25.19 0.78
CA GLU A 186 14.43 24.23 1.11
C GLU A 186 15.02 23.55 -0.14
N PHE A 187 14.25 23.48 -1.22
CA PHE A 187 14.67 22.90 -2.49
C PHE A 187 15.15 23.95 -3.49
N ALA A 188 14.52 25.14 -3.50
CA ALA A 188 14.90 26.25 -4.39
C ALA A 188 16.12 27.05 -3.90
N GLY A 189 16.85 26.54 -2.92
CA GLY A 189 18.03 27.22 -2.34
C GLY A 189 19.31 26.90 -3.09
N LYS A 190 20.23 27.88 -3.17
CA LYS A 190 21.54 27.75 -3.83
C LYS A 190 22.34 26.53 -3.45
N ILE A 191 22.23 26.07 -2.20
CA ILE A 191 23.01 24.93 -1.68
C ILE A 191 22.65 23.61 -2.40
N LEU A 192 21.38 23.39 -2.69
CA LEU A 192 20.95 22.19 -3.43
C LEU A 192 21.29 22.32 -4.92
N ASP A 193 21.13 23.51 -5.51
CA ASP A 193 21.50 23.78 -6.90
C ASP A 193 23.01 23.61 -7.15
N GLU A 194 23.86 24.14 -6.25
CA GLU A 194 25.31 23.98 -6.32
C GLU A 194 25.73 22.51 -6.20
N TRP A 195 25.08 21.78 -5.28
CA TRP A 195 25.36 20.37 -5.12
C TRP A 195 24.95 19.59 -6.39
N ALA A 196 23.76 19.83 -6.91
CA ALA A 196 23.25 19.16 -8.10
C ALA A 196 24.10 19.44 -9.33
N TYR A 197 24.49 20.71 -9.53
CA TYR A 197 25.39 21.11 -10.61
C TYR A 197 26.74 20.38 -10.52
N THR A 198 27.34 20.35 -9.33
CA THR A 198 28.65 19.71 -9.09
C THR A 198 28.63 18.23 -9.38
N HIS A 199 27.48 17.57 -9.17
CA HIS A 199 27.33 16.12 -9.33
C HIS A 199 26.63 15.72 -10.64
N GLY A 200 26.32 16.66 -11.52
CA GLY A 200 25.65 16.39 -12.81
C GLY A 200 24.20 15.91 -12.67
N VAL A 201 23.51 16.27 -11.57
CA VAL A 201 22.13 15.90 -11.31
C VAL A 201 21.19 17.01 -11.77
N HIS A 202 20.18 16.69 -12.57
CA HIS A 202 19.18 17.66 -13.02
C HIS A 202 18.04 17.81 -12.00
N ILE A 203 17.78 19.05 -11.54
CA ILE A 203 16.60 19.33 -10.69
C ILE A 203 15.44 19.79 -11.55
N HIS A 204 14.31 19.08 -11.45
CA HIS A 204 13.05 19.41 -12.09
C HIS A 204 12.05 19.95 -11.06
N PHE A 205 11.82 21.25 -11.10
CA PHE A 205 10.78 21.89 -10.29
C PHE A 205 9.42 21.70 -10.96
N ILE A 206 8.43 21.24 -10.19
CA ILE A 206 7.07 21.10 -10.70
C ILE A 206 6.45 22.48 -10.98
N ALA A 207 5.70 22.60 -12.06
CA ALA A 207 5.00 23.84 -12.37
C ALA A 207 3.90 24.11 -11.32
N PRO A 208 3.71 25.37 -10.90
CA PRO A 208 2.65 25.74 -9.98
C PRO A 208 1.28 25.21 -10.44
N GLY A 209 0.54 24.56 -9.54
CA GLY A 209 -0.79 24.00 -9.84
C GLY A 209 -0.79 22.69 -10.65
N LYS A 210 0.37 22.07 -10.92
CA LYS A 210 0.48 20.77 -11.60
C LYS A 210 1.03 19.66 -10.68
N PRO A 211 0.30 19.26 -9.64
CA PRO A 211 0.75 18.23 -8.69
C PRO A 211 1.01 16.87 -9.35
N THR A 212 0.39 16.62 -10.52
CA THR A 212 0.60 15.36 -11.27
C THR A 212 2.06 15.14 -11.68
N GLN A 213 2.89 16.19 -11.73
CA GLN A 213 4.31 16.08 -12.06
C GLN A 213 5.14 15.46 -10.93
N ASN A 214 4.66 15.48 -9.67
CA ASN A 214 5.32 14.83 -8.51
C ASN A 214 4.47 13.65 -7.96
N CYS A 215 3.74 12.98 -8.83
CA CYS A 215 2.73 12.00 -8.43
C CYS A 215 3.29 10.77 -7.70
N PHE A 216 4.58 10.45 -7.88
CA PHE A 216 5.20 9.27 -7.26
C PHE A 216 5.38 9.49 -5.76
N VAL A 217 6.06 10.57 -5.36
CA VAL A 217 6.23 10.88 -3.93
C VAL A 217 4.91 11.33 -3.29
N GLU A 218 4.00 11.99 -4.01
CA GLU A 218 2.65 12.28 -3.48
C GLU A 218 1.87 10.99 -3.17
N SER A 219 1.94 10.01 -4.08
CA SER A 219 1.33 8.70 -3.83
C SER A 219 1.98 7.98 -2.65
N PHE A 220 3.30 8.07 -2.51
CA PHE A 220 4.03 7.56 -1.36
C PHE A 220 3.59 8.27 -0.07
N ASN A 221 3.56 9.60 -0.04
CA ASN A 221 3.16 10.42 1.10
C ASN A 221 1.75 10.08 1.57
N GLY A 222 0.84 9.82 0.62
CA GLY A 222 -0.50 9.33 0.95
C GLY A 222 -0.50 7.98 1.68
N ARG A 223 0.44 7.07 1.35
CA ARG A 223 0.60 5.78 2.06
C ARG A 223 1.28 5.99 3.41
N PHE A 224 2.31 6.79 3.45
CA PHE A 224 3.04 7.12 4.66
C PHE A 224 2.10 7.73 5.72
N ARG A 225 1.25 8.68 5.33
CA ARG A 225 0.22 9.21 6.24
C ARG A 225 -0.77 8.15 6.70
N ASP A 226 -1.31 7.37 5.76
CA ASP A 226 -2.38 6.42 6.05
C ASP A 226 -1.90 5.21 6.86
N GLU A 227 -0.70 4.71 6.59
CA GLU A 227 -0.19 3.44 7.10
C GLU A 227 0.84 3.61 8.24
N CYS A 228 1.39 4.83 8.46
CA CYS A 228 2.36 5.13 9.52
C CYS A 228 1.92 6.30 10.41
N LEU A 229 1.85 7.53 9.86
CA LEU A 229 1.65 8.72 10.69
C LEU A 229 0.30 8.68 11.43
N ASN A 230 -0.79 8.28 10.78
CA ASN A 230 -2.12 8.21 11.39
C ASN A 230 -2.33 6.98 12.30
N GLU A 231 -1.40 6.02 12.29
CA GLU A 231 -1.50 4.80 13.10
C GLU A 231 -0.65 4.89 14.39
N HIS A 232 0.21 5.92 14.51
CA HIS A 232 1.12 6.05 15.64
C HIS A 232 1.00 7.41 16.33
N TRP A 233 1.26 7.38 17.62
CA TRP A 233 1.34 8.54 18.49
C TRP A 233 2.80 8.74 18.89
N PHE A 234 3.47 9.76 18.36
CA PHE A 234 4.90 9.96 18.54
C PHE A 234 5.22 10.67 19.85
N LEU A 235 5.76 9.97 20.83
CA LEU A 235 6.06 10.51 22.14
C LEU A 235 7.30 11.41 22.17
N SER A 236 8.25 11.18 21.25
CA SER A 236 9.48 11.97 21.12
C SER A 236 10.02 11.89 19.70
N MET A 237 10.95 12.77 19.36
CA MET A 237 11.65 12.75 18.05
C MET A 237 12.40 11.43 17.82
N ARG A 238 13.02 10.89 18.87
CA ARG A 238 13.69 9.59 18.81
C ARG A 238 12.70 8.47 18.50
N HIS A 239 11.59 8.41 19.23
CA HIS A 239 10.53 7.43 18.98
C HIS A 239 9.96 7.55 17.56
N ALA A 240 9.74 8.79 17.08
CA ALA A 240 9.27 9.01 15.71
C ALA A 240 10.26 8.45 14.67
N ARG A 241 11.56 8.71 14.84
CA ARG A 241 12.60 8.18 13.93
C ARG A 241 12.62 6.65 13.92
N GLU A 242 12.54 6.01 15.08
CA GLU A 242 12.53 4.54 15.21
C GLU A 242 11.31 3.92 14.51
N VAL A 243 10.10 4.42 14.80
CA VAL A 243 8.85 3.90 14.21
C VAL A 243 8.81 4.13 12.69
N ILE A 244 9.20 5.32 12.23
CA ILE A 244 9.19 5.67 10.81
C ILE A 244 10.22 4.84 10.04
N GLU A 245 11.39 4.56 10.60
CA GLU A 245 12.40 3.72 9.95
C GLU A 245 11.96 2.25 9.86
N ILE A 246 11.30 1.72 10.91
CA ILE A 246 10.70 0.39 10.86
C ILE A 246 9.67 0.33 9.73
N TRP A 247 8.77 1.31 9.66
CA TRP A 247 7.76 1.38 8.61
C TRP A 247 8.38 1.52 7.21
N ARG A 248 9.46 2.31 7.03
CA ARG A 248 10.17 2.44 5.76
C ARG A 248 10.72 1.10 5.27
N LYS A 249 11.33 0.32 6.18
CA LYS A 249 11.81 -1.03 5.87
C LYS A 249 10.67 -1.96 5.46
N GLU A 250 9.57 -1.99 6.23
CA GLU A 250 8.39 -2.77 5.89
C GLU A 250 7.79 -2.34 4.54
N TYR A 251 7.76 -1.04 4.25
CA TYR A 251 7.29 -0.52 2.96
C TYR A 251 8.12 -1.05 1.79
N ASN A 252 9.43 -1.08 1.93
CA ASN A 252 10.33 -1.54 0.89
C ASN A 252 10.40 -3.08 0.78
N GLU A 253 10.38 -3.80 1.89
CA GLU A 253 10.73 -5.22 1.96
C GLU A 253 9.53 -6.15 2.07
N GLU A 254 8.40 -5.69 2.63
CA GLU A 254 7.25 -6.57 2.91
C GLU A 254 5.98 -6.16 2.15
N ARG A 255 5.81 -4.86 1.87
CA ARG A 255 4.56 -4.33 1.36
C ARG A 255 4.35 -4.65 -0.12
N PRO A 256 3.29 -5.41 -0.50
CA PRO A 256 2.99 -5.67 -1.90
C PRO A 256 2.50 -4.41 -2.64
N HIS A 257 3.02 -4.16 -3.83
CA HIS A 257 2.66 -3.05 -4.71
C HIS A 257 1.98 -3.54 -5.97
N SER A 258 0.72 -3.16 -6.19
CA SER A 258 -0.03 -3.56 -7.38
C SER A 258 0.56 -3.01 -8.69
N SER A 259 1.24 -1.85 -8.64
CA SER A 259 1.98 -1.30 -9.78
C SER A 259 3.24 -2.09 -10.13
N LEU A 260 3.75 -2.88 -9.20
CA LEU A 260 4.92 -3.74 -9.35
C LEU A 260 4.52 -5.23 -9.44
N LYS A 261 3.32 -5.53 -9.91
CA LYS A 261 2.79 -6.91 -10.00
C LYS A 261 2.79 -7.65 -8.66
N ASP A 262 2.39 -6.96 -7.60
CA ASP A 262 2.33 -7.43 -6.21
C ASP A 262 3.70 -7.80 -5.58
N MET A 263 4.80 -7.40 -6.22
CA MET A 263 6.13 -7.43 -5.62
C MET A 263 6.30 -6.28 -4.62
N THR A 264 7.28 -6.42 -3.71
CA THR A 264 7.76 -5.31 -2.92
C THR A 264 8.68 -4.40 -3.76
N PRO A 265 8.89 -3.13 -3.37
CA PRO A 265 9.86 -2.27 -4.04
C PRO A 265 11.25 -2.89 -4.14
N LYS A 266 11.73 -3.51 -3.06
CA LYS A 266 13.04 -4.19 -3.03
C LYS A 266 13.08 -5.41 -3.95
N GLU A 267 12.09 -6.31 -3.90
CA GLU A 267 12.00 -7.46 -4.82
C GLU A 267 12.02 -7.01 -6.29
N PHE A 268 11.40 -5.86 -6.57
CA PHE A 268 11.39 -5.31 -7.92
C PHE A 268 12.75 -4.72 -8.30
N ALA A 269 13.39 -3.95 -7.41
CA ALA A 269 14.71 -3.35 -7.65
C ALA A 269 15.79 -4.43 -7.85
N ASP A 270 15.82 -5.47 -7.03
CA ASP A 270 16.80 -6.55 -7.08
C ASP A 270 16.82 -7.28 -8.45
N ARG A 271 15.69 -7.30 -9.17
CA ARG A 271 15.64 -7.88 -10.54
C ARG A 271 16.47 -7.12 -11.56
N PHE A 272 16.65 -5.81 -11.36
CA PHE A 272 17.44 -4.99 -12.28
C PHE A 272 18.90 -4.97 -11.89
N LEU A 273 19.24 -5.09 -10.61
CA LEU A 273 20.62 -5.20 -10.14
C LEU A 273 21.27 -6.52 -10.58
N THR A 274 20.50 -7.62 -10.63
CA THR A 274 21.01 -8.92 -11.11
C THR A 274 21.13 -9.00 -12.65
N ALA A 275 20.34 -8.21 -13.39
CA ALA A 275 20.40 -8.19 -14.84
C ALA A 275 21.67 -7.48 -15.37
N ASP A 276 22.11 -6.39 -14.70
CA ASP A 276 23.32 -5.65 -15.08
C ASP A 276 24.62 -6.45 -14.79
N SER A 277 24.61 -7.33 -13.78
CA SER A 277 25.76 -8.19 -13.48
C SER A 277 25.95 -9.34 -14.47
N THR A 278 24.95 -9.68 -15.27
CA THR A 278 25.02 -10.74 -16.30
C THR A 278 25.27 -10.22 -17.71
N SER A 279 25.27 -8.89 -17.94
CA SER A 279 25.45 -8.28 -19.25
C SER A 279 26.82 -7.65 -19.47
N ASN A 280 27.85 -7.99 -18.68
CA ASN A 280 29.25 -7.62 -18.95
C ASN A 280 30.09 -8.86 -19.29
N PRO A 281 30.14 -9.30 -20.56
CA PRO A 281 31.23 -10.15 -21.07
C PRO A 281 32.25 -9.24 -21.80
N TYR A 282 33.32 -8.88 -21.09
CA TYR A 282 34.55 -8.27 -21.60
C TYR A 282 34.51 -6.83 -22.09
#